data_1739bb1b72ed28bd89afd5979d0a1d08
#
_entry.id   1739bb1b72ed28bd89afd5979d0a1d08
#
_cell.length_a   1.000
_cell.length_b   1.000
_cell.length_c   1.000
_cell.angle_alpha   90.00
_cell.angle_beta   90.00
_cell.angle_gamma   90.00
#
_symmetry.space_group_name_H-M   'P 1'
#
loop_
_entity.id
_entity.type
_entity.pdbx_description
1 polymer ?
#
loop_
_entity_poly.entity_id
_entity_poly.type
_entity_poly.pdbx_seq_one_letter_code
_entity_poly.pdbx_strand_id
1 'polypeptide(L)'
;LRTLGRDPNELSFHLFSSSAQILPTHSPGVRRSFEAVLAERQVVTHCGSSVTQVSDKALQTDDGQRMAMDEIIWVTQAGGAPWLAQTGLALDEGGFIQVNAQLQSVTDTRVFAAGDIASMVGRPLEKAGVFAVRQGKPLATNLRLSLQDAPLQAYRPQQSWLALISTGDRFAVASRGGWGLGAGTG
;
A
#
# COMPACT_ATOMS: atom_id res chain seq x y z
N LEU A 1 24.65 11.47 -0.48
CA LEU A 1 25.53 12.40 0.20
C LEU A 1 27.00 12.15 -0.12
N ARG A 2 27.52 10.93 0.02
CA ARG A 2 28.93 10.61 -0.29
C ARG A 2 29.35 11.04 -1.70
N THR A 3 28.49 10.85 -2.71
CA THR A 3 28.74 11.33 -4.09
C THR A 3 28.77 12.85 -4.22
N LEU A 4 28.22 13.57 -3.24
CA LEU A 4 28.22 15.03 -3.17
C LEU A 4 29.29 15.57 -2.20
N GLY A 5 30.16 14.68 -1.67
CA GLY A 5 31.20 15.06 -0.71
C GLY A 5 30.67 15.50 0.66
N ARG A 6 29.40 15.16 1.00
CA ARG A 6 28.79 15.47 2.30
C ARG A 6 28.82 14.26 3.23
N ASP A 7 28.88 14.51 4.53
CA ASP A 7 28.83 13.46 5.54
C ASP A 7 27.40 12.86 5.62
N PRO A 8 27.22 11.54 5.40
CA PRO A 8 25.94 10.88 5.59
C PRO A 8 25.37 11.02 7.02
N ASN A 9 26.23 11.19 8.02
CA ASN A 9 25.81 11.32 9.42
C ASN A 9 25.16 12.68 9.74
N GLU A 10 25.19 13.64 8.80
CA GLU A 10 24.40 14.87 8.91
C GLU A 10 22.88 14.63 8.83
N LEU A 11 22.44 13.45 8.31
CA LEU A 11 21.04 13.10 8.20
C LEU A 11 20.65 12.07 9.26
N SER A 12 19.55 12.33 9.96
CA SER A 12 18.86 11.34 10.78
C SER A 12 17.53 10.97 10.11
N PHE A 13 17.24 9.68 10.06
CA PHE A 13 16.00 9.15 9.47
C PHE A 13 15.12 8.55 10.54
N HIS A 14 13.84 8.92 10.53
CA HIS A 14 12.84 8.41 11.45
C HIS A 14 11.69 7.80 10.66
N LEU A 15 11.27 6.59 11.01
CA LEU A 15 10.12 5.89 10.45
C LEU A 15 9.04 5.76 11.53
N PHE A 16 7.88 6.37 11.31
CA PHE A 16 6.73 6.28 12.20
C PHE A 16 5.71 5.29 11.65
N SER A 17 5.16 4.46 12.52
CA SER A 17 4.09 3.52 12.19
C SER A 17 3.13 3.40 13.37
N SER A 18 1.82 3.48 13.10
CA SER A 18 0.77 3.19 14.08
C SER A 18 0.72 1.72 14.48
N SER A 19 1.24 0.82 13.65
CA SER A 19 1.34 -0.61 13.97
C SER A 19 2.43 -0.88 15.00
N ALA A 20 2.19 -1.86 15.88
CA ALA A 20 3.16 -2.28 16.89
C ALA A 20 4.49 -2.81 16.32
N GLN A 21 4.55 -3.06 15.01
CA GLN A 21 5.73 -3.54 14.30
C GLN A 21 5.68 -3.09 12.83
N ILE A 22 6.83 -3.00 12.18
CA ILE A 22 6.90 -2.76 10.74
C ILE A 22 6.35 -3.95 9.96
N LEU A 23 5.83 -3.72 8.74
CA LEU A 23 5.36 -4.76 7.83
C LEU A 23 4.43 -5.80 8.51
N PRO A 24 3.34 -5.39 9.17
CA PRO A 24 2.52 -6.27 10.01
C PRO A 24 1.89 -7.44 9.24
N THR A 25 1.66 -7.28 7.92
CA THR A 25 1.07 -8.30 7.05
C THR A 25 2.07 -9.33 6.52
N HIS A 26 3.37 -9.12 6.77
CA HIS A 26 4.45 -10.01 6.32
C HIS A 26 4.91 -10.98 7.42
N SER A 27 5.59 -12.05 7.01
CA SER A 27 6.12 -13.05 7.94
C SER A 27 7.17 -12.46 8.90
N PRO A 28 7.37 -13.08 10.09
CA PRO A 28 8.40 -12.64 11.03
C PRO A 28 9.82 -12.64 10.43
N GLY A 29 10.12 -13.54 9.49
CA GLY A 29 11.41 -13.57 8.78
C GLY A 29 11.64 -12.33 7.94
N VAL A 30 10.62 -11.91 7.17
CA VAL A 30 10.65 -10.68 6.36
C VAL A 30 10.85 -9.46 7.26
N ARG A 31 10.10 -9.37 8.37
CA ARG A 31 10.24 -8.26 9.33
C ARG A 31 11.66 -8.15 9.88
N ARG A 32 12.22 -9.25 10.38
CA ARG A 32 13.60 -9.25 10.89
C ARG A 32 14.62 -8.81 9.85
N SER A 33 14.44 -9.21 8.58
CA SER A 33 15.32 -8.76 7.50
C SER A 33 15.25 -7.23 7.32
N PHE A 34 14.06 -6.66 7.37
CA PHE A 34 13.90 -5.20 7.26
C PHE A 34 14.35 -4.45 8.50
N GLU A 35 14.11 -4.97 9.70
CA GLU A 35 14.63 -4.41 10.95
C GLU A 35 16.16 -4.35 10.93
N ALA A 36 16.82 -5.41 10.44
CA ALA A 36 18.28 -5.43 10.28
C ALA A 36 18.75 -4.37 9.28
N VAL A 37 18.11 -4.25 8.11
CA VAL A 37 18.44 -3.24 7.09
C VAL A 37 18.22 -1.82 7.62
N LEU A 38 17.15 -1.56 8.35
CA LEU A 38 16.87 -0.24 8.94
C LEU A 38 17.90 0.09 10.01
N ALA A 39 18.26 -0.86 10.86
CA ALA A 39 19.27 -0.69 11.90
C ALA A 39 20.65 -0.43 11.29
N GLU A 40 21.07 -1.20 10.27
CA GLU A 40 22.33 -0.98 9.53
C GLU A 40 22.42 0.43 8.93
N ARG A 41 21.29 0.98 8.51
CA ARG A 41 21.17 2.34 7.95
C ARG A 41 20.89 3.40 8.99
N GLN A 42 20.92 3.06 10.25
CA GLN A 42 20.69 3.99 11.37
C GLN A 42 19.31 4.69 11.29
N VAL A 43 18.30 4.03 10.72
CA VAL A 43 16.92 4.52 10.71
C VAL A 43 16.26 4.23 12.05
N VAL A 44 15.83 5.26 12.75
CA VAL A 44 15.11 5.14 14.02
C VAL A 44 13.65 4.79 13.72
N THR A 45 13.17 3.66 14.24
CA THR A 45 11.78 3.23 14.05
C THR A 45 10.93 3.51 15.27
N HIS A 46 9.78 4.18 15.07
CA HIS A 46 8.78 4.49 16.09
C HIS A 46 7.50 3.67 15.77
N CYS A 47 7.49 2.42 16.23
CA CYS A 47 6.34 1.54 16.08
C CYS A 47 5.34 1.76 17.22
N GLY A 48 4.03 1.58 16.94
CA GLY A 48 2.95 1.85 17.88
C GLY A 48 2.75 3.35 18.15
N SER A 49 3.27 4.22 17.29
CA SER A 49 3.22 5.67 17.41
C SER A 49 2.49 6.26 16.20
N SER A 50 1.26 6.73 16.43
CA SER A 50 0.44 7.33 15.36
C SER A 50 0.75 8.80 15.23
N VAL A 51 1.12 9.26 14.05
CA VAL A 51 1.27 10.69 13.76
C VAL A 51 -0.13 11.29 13.62
N THR A 52 -0.47 12.23 14.48
CA THR A 52 -1.79 12.88 14.55
C THR A 52 -1.81 14.25 13.89
N GLN A 53 -0.65 14.91 13.83
CA GLN A 53 -0.53 16.24 13.22
C GLN A 53 0.83 16.39 12.57
N VAL A 54 0.83 17.05 11.39
CA VAL A 54 2.04 17.45 10.65
C VAL A 54 1.97 18.95 10.38
N SER A 55 3.10 19.61 10.56
CA SER A 55 3.32 21.03 10.20
C SER A 55 4.61 21.13 9.39
N ASP A 56 4.95 22.31 8.86
CA ASP A 56 6.11 22.52 7.98
C ASP A 56 7.44 21.93 8.49
N LYS A 57 7.65 21.99 9.82
CA LYS A 57 8.92 21.63 10.44
C LYS A 57 8.75 20.74 11.67
N ALA A 58 7.59 20.11 11.86
CA ALA A 58 7.36 19.22 12.98
C ALA A 58 6.20 18.26 12.73
N LEU A 59 6.26 17.13 13.40
CA LEU A 59 5.13 16.21 13.56
C LEU A 59 4.78 16.06 15.05
N GLN A 60 3.55 15.64 15.31
CA GLN A 60 3.07 15.28 16.65
C GLN A 60 2.47 13.88 16.62
N THR A 61 2.73 13.11 17.64
CA THR A 61 2.23 11.74 17.82
C THR A 61 1.05 11.70 18.80
N ASP A 62 0.36 10.57 18.84
CA ASP A 62 -0.85 10.34 19.65
C ASP A 62 -0.60 10.41 21.18
N ASP A 63 0.64 10.17 21.62
CA ASP A 63 1.09 10.39 23.01
C ASP A 63 1.40 11.87 23.32
N GLY A 64 1.20 12.77 22.35
CA GLY A 64 1.46 14.20 22.48
C GLY A 64 2.92 14.63 22.27
N GLN A 65 3.83 13.69 21.98
CA GLN A 65 5.23 14.05 21.69
C GLN A 65 5.30 14.83 20.37
N ARG A 66 6.05 15.95 20.42
CA ARG A 66 6.32 16.77 19.23
C ARG A 66 7.80 16.67 18.85
N MET A 67 8.06 16.37 17.59
CA MET A 67 9.41 16.23 17.03
C MET A 67 9.62 17.22 15.89
N ALA A 68 10.73 17.96 15.94
CA ALA A 68 11.16 18.82 14.84
C ALA A 68 11.74 17.96 13.71
N MET A 69 11.34 18.25 12.47
CA MET A 69 11.79 17.58 11.26
C MET A 69 12.10 18.61 10.18
N ASP A 70 13.19 18.41 9.44
CA ASP A 70 13.49 19.27 8.30
C ASP A 70 12.63 18.91 7.08
N GLU A 71 12.40 17.61 6.87
CA GLU A 71 11.58 17.08 5.78
C GLU A 71 10.67 15.95 6.29
N ILE A 72 9.44 15.90 5.79
CA ILE A 72 8.46 14.87 6.14
C ILE A 72 7.94 14.24 4.84
N ILE A 73 8.16 12.93 4.69
CA ILE A 73 7.63 12.15 3.56
C ILE A 73 6.43 11.35 4.07
N TRP A 74 5.26 11.69 3.58
CA TRP A 74 4.01 11.03 3.96
C TRP A 74 3.71 9.88 3.01
N VAL A 75 3.78 8.64 3.51
CA VAL A 75 3.60 7.40 2.73
C VAL A 75 2.57 6.46 3.35
N THR A 76 1.50 7.02 3.91
CA THR A 76 0.40 6.23 4.47
C THR A 76 -0.42 5.54 3.39
N GLN A 77 -1.32 4.64 3.80
CA GLN A 77 -2.24 3.99 2.88
C GLN A 77 -3.09 5.00 2.11
N ALA A 78 -3.35 4.69 0.84
CA ALA A 78 -4.25 5.51 0.03
C ALA A 78 -5.69 5.43 0.55
N GLY A 79 -6.39 6.55 0.56
CA GLY A 79 -7.83 6.63 0.69
C GLY A 79 -8.49 6.85 -0.68
N GLY A 80 -9.77 6.60 -0.78
CA GLY A 80 -10.54 6.96 -1.97
C GLY A 80 -10.50 8.47 -2.21
N ALA A 81 -10.51 8.89 -3.47
CA ALA A 81 -10.50 10.31 -3.79
C ALA A 81 -11.77 11.00 -3.26
N PRO A 82 -11.67 12.16 -2.58
CA PRO A 82 -12.82 12.80 -1.92
C PRO A 82 -14.01 13.08 -2.85
N TRP A 83 -13.76 13.35 -4.14
CA TRP A 83 -14.82 13.61 -5.11
C TRP A 83 -15.73 12.39 -5.36
N LEU A 84 -15.27 11.17 -5.07
CA LEU A 84 -16.08 9.96 -5.20
C LEU A 84 -17.33 10.00 -4.34
N ALA A 85 -17.28 10.64 -3.17
CA ALA A 85 -18.44 10.82 -2.30
C ALA A 85 -19.59 11.61 -2.95
N GLN A 86 -19.30 12.37 -4.02
CA GLN A 86 -20.28 13.18 -4.74
C GLN A 86 -20.88 12.45 -5.95
N THR A 87 -20.42 11.24 -6.27
CA THR A 87 -20.86 10.49 -7.45
C THR A 87 -22.18 9.74 -7.27
N GLY A 88 -22.63 9.52 -6.03
CA GLY A 88 -23.75 8.63 -5.70
C GLY A 88 -23.43 7.14 -5.79
N LEU A 89 -22.18 6.76 -6.09
CA LEU A 89 -21.76 5.36 -6.06
C LEU A 89 -21.61 4.88 -4.62
N ALA A 90 -21.88 3.59 -4.37
CA ALA A 90 -21.59 2.98 -3.09
C ALA A 90 -20.07 2.90 -2.89
N LEU A 91 -19.62 3.43 -1.75
CA LEU A 91 -18.23 3.41 -1.32
C LEU A 91 -18.07 2.57 -0.06
N ASP A 92 -16.89 2.03 0.16
CA ASP A 92 -16.54 1.43 1.45
C ASP A 92 -16.07 2.51 2.46
N GLU A 93 -15.70 2.09 3.67
CA GLU A 93 -15.23 2.98 4.74
C GLU A 93 -13.96 3.77 4.36
N GLY A 94 -13.15 3.25 3.45
CA GLY A 94 -11.96 3.91 2.91
C GLY A 94 -12.26 4.86 1.75
N GLY A 95 -13.53 5.00 1.33
CA GLY A 95 -13.95 5.84 0.20
C GLY A 95 -13.71 5.22 -1.18
N PHE A 96 -13.49 3.91 -1.27
CA PHE A 96 -13.30 3.19 -2.52
C PHE A 96 -14.62 2.67 -3.10
N ILE A 97 -14.73 2.64 -4.43
CA ILE A 97 -15.95 2.19 -5.13
C ILE A 97 -16.21 0.72 -4.85
N GLN A 98 -17.37 0.40 -4.29
CA GLN A 98 -17.80 -0.98 -4.08
C GLN A 98 -18.17 -1.64 -5.41
N VAL A 99 -17.50 -2.77 -5.71
CA VAL A 99 -17.73 -3.55 -6.91
C VAL A 99 -18.09 -5.00 -6.59
N ASN A 100 -18.87 -5.61 -7.48
CA ASN A 100 -19.17 -7.04 -7.45
C ASN A 100 -18.02 -7.88 -8.02
N ALA A 101 -18.21 -9.19 -8.13
CA ALA A 101 -17.21 -10.09 -8.70
C ALA A 101 -16.89 -9.82 -10.18
N GLN A 102 -17.74 -9.13 -10.90
CA GLN A 102 -17.53 -8.74 -12.30
C GLN A 102 -16.80 -7.41 -12.45
N LEU A 103 -16.30 -6.83 -11.34
CA LEU A 103 -15.67 -5.49 -11.27
C LEU A 103 -16.64 -4.36 -11.66
N GLN A 104 -17.94 -4.62 -11.57
CA GLN A 104 -19.01 -3.67 -11.85
C GLN A 104 -19.49 -3.04 -10.55
N SER A 105 -19.74 -1.74 -10.54
CA SER A 105 -20.28 -1.04 -9.37
C SER A 105 -21.60 -1.69 -8.90
N VAL A 106 -21.75 -1.79 -7.58
CA VAL A 106 -22.99 -2.33 -6.99
C VAL A 106 -24.16 -1.33 -7.06
N THR A 107 -23.89 -0.07 -7.38
CA THR A 107 -24.90 0.99 -7.46
C THR A 107 -25.33 1.25 -8.90
N ASP A 108 -24.38 1.35 -9.84
CA ASP A 108 -24.65 1.63 -11.25
C ASP A 108 -23.94 0.59 -12.12
N THR A 109 -24.72 -0.22 -12.82
CA THR A 109 -24.22 -1.32 -13.68
C THR A 109 -23.46 -0.85 -14.92
N ARG A 110 -23.48 0.43 -15.23
CA ARG A 110 -22.70 1.04 -16.33
C ARG A 110 -21.27 1.43 -15.90
N VAL A 111 -21.01 1.42 -14.58
CA VAL A 111 -19.74 1.82 -14.00
C VAL A 111 -18.95 0.59 -13.59
N PHE A 112 -17.70 0.54 -14.00
CA PHE A 112 -16.73 -0.49 -13.62
C PHE A 112 -15.55 0.17 -12.92
N ALA A 113 -14.98 -0.53 -11.93
CA ALA A 113 -13.78 -0.08 -11.24
C ALA A 113 -12.82 -1.25 -10.98
N ALA A 114 -11.51 -0.98 -11.08
CA ALA A 114 -10.45 -1.94 -10.85
C ALA A 114 -9.22 -1.25 -10.24
N GLY A 115 -8.31 -2.02 -9.68
CA GLY A 115 -7.12 -1.52 -9.00
C GLY A 115 -7.46 -0.89 -7.65
N ASP A 116 -6.64 0.08 -7.25
CA ASP A 116 -6.70 0.64 -5.89
C ASP A 116 -8.02 1.39 -5.61
N ILE A 117 -8.67 1.92 -6.65
CA ILE A 117 -9.96 2.62 -6.51
C ILE A 117 -11.14 1.68 -6.21
N ALA A 118 -11.01 0.37 -6.46
CA ALA A 118 -12.08 -0.60 -6.32
C ALA A 118 -12.01 -1.36 -5.00
N SER A 119 -13.16 -1.58 -4.37
CA SER A 119 -13.34 -2.45 -3.20
C SER A 119 -14.32 -3.56 -3.54
N MET A 120 -13.84 -4.82 -3.59
CA MET A 120 -14.70 -5.96 -3.90
C MET A 120 -15.57 -6.34 -2.70
N VAL A 121 -16.88 -6.30 -2.86
CA VAL A 121 -17.83 -6.67 -1.80
C VAL A 121 -17.65 -8.14 -1.41
N GLY A 122 -17.58 -8.39 -0.08
CA GLY A 122 -17.40 -9.73 0.48
C GLY A 122 -16.00 -10.33 0.28
N ARG A 123 -15.07 -9.59 -0.35
CA ARG A 123 -13.71 -10.05 -0.61
C ARG A 123 -12.71 -8.90 -0.65
N PRO A 124 -12.42 -8.27 0.50
CA PRO A 124 -11.48 -7.16 0.55
C PRO A 124 -10.09 -7.63 0.07
N LEU A 125 -9.48 -6.83 -0.80
CA LEU A 125 -8.13 -7.05 -1.33
C LEU A 125 -7.22 -5.95 -0.81
N GLU A 126 -5.96 -6.29 -0.59
CA GLU A 126 -4.94 -5.27 -0.34
C GLU A 126 -4.79 -4.35 -1.55
N LYS A 127 -4.51 -3.07 -1.31
CA LYS A 127 -4.21 -2.08 -2.35
C LYS A 127 -2.77 -2.30 -2.84
N ALA A 128 -2.61 -3.27 -3.73
CA ALA A 128 -1.32 -3.66 -4.27
C ALA A 128 -1.36 -3.78 -5.80
N GLY A 129 -0.32 -3.30 -6.45
CA GLY A 129 -0.23 -3.25 -7.91
C GLY A 129 -0.45 -4.59 -8.61
N VAL A 130 -0.13 -5.71 -7.95
CA VAL A 130 -0.39 -7.06 -8.49
C VAL A 130 -1.89 -7.32 -8.74
N PHE A 131 -2.77 -6.83 -7.87
CA PHE A 131 -4.21 -6.95 -8.08
C PHE A 131 -4.70 -6.04 -9.19
N ALA A 132 -4.22 -4.78 -9.22
CA ALA A 132 -4.54 -3.84 -10.30
C ALA A 132 -4.18 -4.41 -11.68
N VAL A 133 -2.96 -4.92 -11.85
CA VAL A 133 -2.51 -5.53 -13.12
C VAL A 133 -3.38 -6.74 -13.50
N ARG A 134 -3.68 -7.61 -12.55
CA ARG A 134 -4.48 -8.83 -12.82
C ARG A 134 -5.96 -8.56 -13.06
N GLN A 135 -6.50 -7.47 -12.57
CA GLN A 135 -7.86 -7.03 -12.86
C GLN A 135 -8.01 -6.41 -14.26
N GLY A 136 -6.93 -5.96 -14.88
CA GLY A 136 -6.98 -5.29 -16.18
C GLY A 136 -7.61 -6.13 -17.28
N LYS A 137 -7.21 -7.40 -17.44
CA LYS A 137 -7.79 -8.29 -18.45
C LYS A 137 -9.28 -8.61 -18.18
N PRO A 138 -9.69 -9.04 -16.96
CA PRO A 138 -11.10 -9.23 -16.62
C PRO A 138 -11.94 -7.96 -16.84
N LEU A 139 -11.43 -6.78 -16.44
CA LEU A 139 -12.10 -5.51 -16.67
C LEU A 139 -12.35 -5.25 -18.16
N ALA A 140 -11.32 -5.34 -18.99
CA ALA A 140 -11.44 -5.13 -20.44
C ALA A 140 -12.40 -6.13 -21.09
N THR A 141 -12.42 -7.39 -20.63
CA THR A 141 -13.36 -8.40 -21.08
C THR A 141 -14.79 -8.04 -20.73
N ASN A 142 -15.04 -7.66 -19.46
CA ASN A 142 -16.37 -7.31 -18.99
C ASN A 142 -16.92 -6.02 -19.60
N LEU A 143 -16.08 -5.02 -19.83
CA LEU A 143 -16.50 -3.83 -20.58
C LEU A 143 -16.98 -4.19 -22.00
N ARG A 144 -16.26 -5.07 -22.70
CA ARG A 144 -16.67 -5.52 -24.05
C ARG A 144 -17.97 -6.33 -24.01
N LEU A 145 -18.09 -7.24 -23.04
CA LEU A 145 -19.31 -8.06 -22.87
C LEU A 145 -20.52 -7.17 -22.52
N SER A 146 -20.34 -6.16 -21.66
CA SER A 146 -21.38 -5.21 -21.33
C SER A 146 -21.89 -4.42 -22.53
N LEU A 147 -20.99 -4.02 -23.44
CA LEU A 147 -21.37 -3.33 -24.68
C LEU A 147 -22.11 -4.25 -25.69
N GLN A 148 -22.03 -5.57 -25.50
CA GLN A 148 -22.65 -6.59 -26.34
C GLN A 148 -23.90 -7.18 -25.67
N ASP A 149 -24.34 -6.67 -24.54
CA ASP A 149 -25.40 -7.23 -23.70
C ASP A 149 -25.19 -8.71 -23.38
N ALA A 150 -23.91 -9.13 -23.28
CA ALA A 150 -23.52 -10.50 -22.98
C ALA A 150 -23.23 -10.72 -21.48
N PRO A 151 -23.36 -11.97 -20.99
CA PRO A 151 -23.10 -12.29 -19.59
C PRO A 151 -21.65 -11.96 -19.16
N LEU A 152 -21.52 -11.22 -18.06
CA LEU A 152 -20.22 -10.82 -17.52
C LEU A 152 -19.51 -12.00 -16.82
N GLN A 153 -18.20 -11.99 -16.81
CA GLN A 153 -17.33 -12.99 -16.21
C GLN A 153 -16.85 -12.56 -14.82
N ALA A 154 -16.91 -13.48 -13.85
CA ALA A 154 -16.41 -13.21 -12.52
C ALA A 154 -14.88 -13.21 -12.46
N TYR A 155 -14.29 -12.17 -11.90
CA TYR A 155 -12.89 -12.13 -11.49
C TYR A 155 -12.71 -12.90 -10.18
N ARG A 156 -11.74 -13.83 -10.16
CA ARG A 156 -11.36 -14.58 -8.97
C ARG A 156 -9.94 -14.20 -8.58
N PRO A 157 -9.77 -13.32 -7.58
CA PRO A 157 -8.44 -12.91 -7.12
C PRO A 157 -7.68 -14.10 -6.53
N GLN A 158 -6.35 -14.07 -6.74
CA GLN A 158 -5.46 -15.04 -6.12
C GLN A 158 -5.41 -14.83 -4.60
N GLN A 159 -5.14 -15.91 -3.86
CA GLN A 159 -5.00 -15.88 -2.41
C GLN A 159 -3.59 -15.52 -1.94
N SER A 160 -2.59 -15.70 -2.80
CA SER A 160 -1.19 -15.38 -2.48
C SER A 160 -0.46 -14.83 -3.69
N TRP A 161 0.48 -13.95 -3.45
CA TRP A 161 1.36 -13.37 -4.48
C TRP A 161 2.77 -13.24 -3.93
N LEU A 162 3.74 -13.11 -4.84
CA LEU A 162 5.11 -12.79 -4.49
C LEU A 162 5.25 -11.27 -4.46
N ALA A 163 5.58 -10.74 -3.28
CA ALA A 163 6.04 -9.36 -3.15
C ALA A 163 7.56 -9.34 -3.14
N LEU A 164 8.16 -8.49 -3.97
CA LEU A 164 9.58 -8.17 -3.97
C LEU A 164 9.71 -6.75 -3.42
N ILE A 165 10.26 -6.63 -2.21
CA ILE A 165 10.39 -5.36 -1.51
C ILE A 165 11.86 -4.95 -1.58
N SER A 166 12.15 -3.93 -2.40
CA SER A 166 13.51 -3.44 -2.57
C SER A 166 13.99 -2.68 -1.33
N THR A 167 15.25 -2.87 -0.99
CA THR A 167 15.95 -2.08 0.04
C THR A 167 16.75 -0.92 -0.55
N GLY A 168 16.74 -0.73 -1.88
CA GLY A 168 17.34 0.41 -2.57
C GLY A 168 18.79 0.23 -3.05
N ASP A 169 19.46 -0.89 -2.74
CA ASP A 169 20.88 -1.16 -3.01
C ASP A 169 21.08 -2.45 -3.80
N ARG A 170 20.22 -2.72 -4.77
CA ARG A 170 20.16 -3.97 -5.55
C ARG A 170 19.87 -5.22 -4.69
N PHE A 171 19.45 -5.01 -3.47
CA PHE A 171 18.95 -6.06 -2.59
C PHE A 171 17.43 -5.98 -2.51
N ALA A 172 16.77 -7.11 -2.42
CA ALA A 172 15.33 -7.19 -2.21
C ALA A 172 14.99 -8.35 -1.29
N VAL A 173 13.95 -8.17 -0.48
CA VAL A 173 13.36 -9.22 0.31
C VAL A 173 12.12 -9.75 -0.41
N ALA A 174 12.14 -11.04 -0.73
CA ALA A 174 11.00 -11.73 -1.32
C ALA A 174 10.05 -12.17 -0.18
N SER A 175 8.75 -11.93 -0.36
CA SER A 175 7.71 -12.32 0.58
C SER A 175 6.56 -12.99 -0.14
N ARG A 176 6.12 -14.18 0.31
CA ARG A 176 4.96 -14.88 -0.24
C ARG A 176 4.24 -15.63 0.86
N GLY A 177 3.05 -15.17 1.26
CA GLY A 177 2.31 -15.76 2.37
C GLY A 177 3.16 -15.82 3.65
N GLY A 178 3.30 -17.01 4.27
CA GLY A 178 4.14 -17.22 5.46
C GLY A 178 5.66 -17.29 5.20
N TRP A 179 6.11 -17.19 3.94
CA TRP A 179 7.52 -17.34 3.55
C TRP A 179 8.16 -15.99 3.21
N GLY A 180 9.44 -15.84 3.58
CA GLY A 180 10.25 -14.71 3.16
C GLY A 180 11.71 -15.11 3.04
N LEU A 181 12.37 -14.65 1.99
CA LEU A 181 13.80 -14.86 1.70
C LEU A 181 14.42 -13.54 1.31
N GLY A 182 15.50 -13.14 1.99
CA GLY A 182 16.36 -12.05 1.54
C GLY A 182 17.37 -12.58 0.53
N ALA A 183 17.47 -11.94 -0.64
CA ALA A 183 18.48 -12.25 -1.64
C ALA A 183 19.18 -10.95 -2.07
N GLY A 184 20.51 -10.92 -1.96
CA GLY A 184 21.35 -9.93 -2.60
C GLY A 184 21.63 -10.39 -4.04
N THR A 185 21.54 -9.49 -5.00
CA THR A 185 22.13 -9.71 -6.33
C THR A 185 23.58 -9.30 -6.25
N GLY A 186 24.51 -10.28 -6.29
CA GLY A 186 25.94 -10.04 -6.48
C GLY A 186 26.24 -9.35 -7.79
#